data_0772787e2c41aee83762903eb87e4fcd
#
_entry.id   0772787e2c41aee83762903eb87e4fcd
#
_cell.length_a   1.000
_cell.length_b   1.000
_cell.length_c   1.000
_cell.angle_alpha   90.00
_cell.angle_beta   90.00
_cell.angle_gamma   90.00
#
_symmetry.space_group_name_H-M   'P 1'
#
loop_
_entity.id
_entity.type
_entity.pdbx_description
1 polymer ?
#
loop_
_entity_poly.entity_id
_entity_poly.type
_entity_poly.pdbx_seq_one_letter_code
_entity_poly.pdbx_strand_id
1 'polypeptide(L)'
;KDLMVTLGHQFEDIELLNLSLTHSSLIGEDKLHTVSNERLEFVGDRVLGLIVAELLLERFPEENEGDLSRRHAALVRMETLGHVASSFNLGKFVHMSRGEELMGGRKHPALLADTCEAIIAALYIDGGLNAATSFIKRNWLPLIESTPLPPKDAKTTLQEWAQKLGLPVPLYREIERNGPAHEPVFTVVVEVMRHENFTGCGLSKRAA
;
A
#
# COMPACT_ATOMS: atom_id res chain seq x y z
N LYS A 1 5.15 -13.32 -22.18
CA LYS A 1 3.93 -13.01 -22.98
C LYS A 1 2.70 -12.93 -22.08
N ASP A 2 2.48 -13.89 -21.19
CA ASP A 2 1.26 -13.93 -20.34
C ASP A 2 1.14 -12.70 -19.43
N LEU A 3 2.25 -12.24 -18.82
CA LEU A 3 2.23 -11.05 -17.98
C LEU A 3 1.88 -9.77 -18.76
N MET A 4 2.43 -9.57 -19.96
CA MET A 4 2.13 -8.39 -20.78
C MET A 4 0.64 -8.30 -21.15
N VAL A 5 -0.01 -9.45 -21.44
CA VAL A 5 -1.45 -9.50 -21.66
C VAL A 5 -2.21 -9.06 -20.42
N THR A 6 -1.78 -9.52 -19.25
CA THR A 6 -2.36 -9.13 -17.95
C THR A 6 -2.13 -7.65 -17.66
N LEU A 7 -0.95 -7.13 -17.97
CA LEU A 7 -0.64 -5.71 -17.79
C LEU A 7 -1.37 -4.82 -18.83
N GLY A 8 -1.79 -5.39 -19.96
CA GLY A 8 -2.45 -4.67 -21.05
C GLY A 8 -1.51 -3.74 -21.82
N HIS A 9 -0.20 -4.07 -21.83
CA HIS A 9 0.84 -3.29 -22.50
C HIS A 9 1.86 -4.22 -23.15
N GLN A 10 2.25 -3.89 -24.38
CA GLN A 10 3.34 -4.54 -25.10
C GLN A 10 4.59 -3.69 -24.92
N PHE A 11 5.55 -4.20 -24.16
CA PHE A 11 6.81 -3.50 -23.90
C PHE A 11 7.69 -3.44 -25.16
N GLU A 12 8.17 -2.27 -25.49
CA GLU A 12 9.23 -2.05 -26.48
C GLU A 12 10.58 -2.44 -25.88
N ASP A 13 10.82 -2.06 -24.63
CA ASP A 13 12.00 -2.47 -23.84
C ASP A 13 11.65 -3.62 -22.88
N ILE A 14 11.98 -4.85 -23.31
CA ILE A 14 11.74 -6.05 -22.51
C ILE A 14 12.64 -6.13 -21.27
N GLU A 15 13.83 -5.52 -21.33
CA GLU A 15 14.76 -5.50 -20.20
C GLU A 15 14.24 -4.62 -19.08
N LEU A 16 13.49 -3.57 -19.40
CA LEU A 16 12.81 -2.74 -18.41
C LEU A 16 11.76 -3.53 -17.64
N LEU A 17 10.96 -4.37 -18.33
CA LEU A 17 10.03 -5.28 -17.67
C LEU A 17 10.78 -6.30 -16.79
N ASN A 18 11.85 -6.90 -17.30
CA ASN A 18 12.65 -7.86 -16.53
C ASN A 18 13.24 -7.20 -15.27
N LEU A 19 13.75 -5.98 -15.40
CA LEU A 19 14.27 -5.21 -14.27
C LEU A 19 13.21 -4.96 -13.22
N SER A 20 11.98 -4.58 -13.62
CA SER A 20 10.87 -4.35 -12.68
C SER A 20 10.49 -5.61 -11.88
N LEU A 21 10.78 -6.79 -12.40
CA LEU A 21 10.53 -8.08 -11.77
C LEU A 21 11.72 -8.60 -10.95
N THR A 22 12.87 -7.92 -10.94
CA THR A 22 14.10 -8.38 -10.31
C THR A 22 14.22 -7.88 -8.87
N HIS A 23 13.97 -8.77 -7.92
CA HIS A 23 14.07 -8.47 -6.49
C HIS A 23 15.53 -8.35 -6.04
N SER A 24 15.79 -7.49 -5.05
CA SER A 24 17.14 -7.20 -4.52
C SER A 24 17.88 -8.43 -3.96
N SER A 25 17.15 -9.46 -3.56
CA SER A 25 17.78 -10.72 -3.10
C SER A 25 18.62 -11.43 -4.16
N LEU A 26 18.44 -11.14 -5.45
CA LEU A 26 19.28 -11.68 -6.52
C LEU A 26 20.64 -10.98 -6.66
N ILE A 27 20.76 -9.77 -6.08
CA ILE A 27 22.00 -9.00 -6.20
C ILE A 27 23.13 -9.73 -5.47
N GLY A 28 24.17 -10.12 -6.23
CA GLY A 28 25.35 -10.83 -5.70
C GLY A 28 25.22 -12.35 -5.65
N GLU A 29 24.06 -12.96 -5.91
CA GLU A 29 23.94 -14.43 -6.05
C GLU A 29 24.51 -14.91 -7.41
N ASP A 30 24.31 -14.14 -8.45
CA ASP A 30 24.91 -14.37 -9.74
C ASP A 30 25.55 -13.09 -10.32
N LYS A 31 26.38 -13.25 -11.35
CA LYS A 31 27.05 -12.12 -12.01
C LYS A 31 26.14 -11.40 -13.03
N LEU A 32 24.93 -11.91 -13.25
CA LEU A 32 23.99 -11.40 -14.25
C LEU A 32 23.13 -10.27 -13.68
N HIS A 33 22.81 -10.33 -12.37
CA HIS A 33 21.99 -9.34 -11.72
C HIS A 33 22.84 -8.38 -10.89
N THR A 34 23.04 -7.17 -11.40
CA THR A 34 23.82 -6.10 -10.73
C THR A 34 22.93 -4.98 -10.21
N VAL A 35 21.65 -4.94 -10.63
CA VAL A 35 20.68 -3.92 -10.25
C VAL A 35 19.34 -4.58 -9.95
N SER A 36 18.61 -4.02 -8.97
CA SER A 36 17.29 -4.45 -8.55
C SER A 36 16.20 -3.48 -9.04
N ASN A 37 14.95 -3.84 -8.76
CA ASN A 37 13.78 -3.04 -9.05
C ASN A 37 13.59 -1.81 -8.15
N GLU A 38 14.40 -1.61 -7.09
CA GLU A 38 14.21 -0.55 -6.08
C GLU A 38 14.14 0.87 -6.67
N ARG A 39 14.90 1.15 -7.73
CA ARG A 39 14.84 2.47 -8.39
C ARG A 39 13.53 2.66 -9.18
N LEU A 40 13.00 1.59 -9.73
CA LEU A 40 11.70 1.61 -10.42
C LEU A 40 10.56 1.72 -9.38
N GLU A 41 10.63 0.99 -8.28
CA GLU A 41 9.72 1.11 -7.13
C GLU A 41 9.59 2.58 -6.70
N PHE A 42 10.74 3.26 -6.48
CA PHE A 42 10.76 4.67 -6.12
C PHE A 42 9.99 5.57 -7.10
N VAL A 43 10.07 5.33 -8.40
CA VAL A 43 9.34 6.09 -9.43
C VAL A 43 7.88 5.67 -9.44
N GLY A 44 7.61 4.36 -9.35
CA GLY A 44 6.27 3.80 -9.44
C GLY A 44 5.33 4.27 -8.33
N ASP A 45 5.83 4.38 -7.09
CA ASP A 45 5.09 4.95 -5.97
C ASP A 45 4.59 6.37 -6.29
N ARG A 46 5.43 7.24 -6.89
CA ARG A 46 5.04 8.61 -7.27
C ARG A 46 4.04 8.64 -8.40
N VAL A 47 4.20 7.76 -9.39
CA VAL A 47 3.26 7.63 -10.53
C VAL A 47 1.90 7.12 -10.04
N LEU A 48 1.90 6.10 -9.18
CA LEU A 48 0.68 5.59 -8.55
C LEU A 48 -0.02 6.69 -7.75
N GLY A 49 0.74 7.36 -6.88
CA GLY A 49 0.21 8.44 -6.04
C GLY A 49 -0.45 9.56 -6.85
N LEU A 50 0.19 9.99 -7.93
CA LEU A 50 -0.36 11.01 -8.83
C LEU A 50 -1.67 10.56 -9.46
N ILE A 51 -1.68 9.38 -10.10
CA ILE A 51 -2.86 8.89 -10.83
C ILE A 51 -4.03 8.60 -9.87
N VAL A 52 -3.75 8.02 -8.69
CA VAL A 52 -4.79 7.79 -7.68
C VAL A 52 -5.36 9.12 -7.19
N ALA A 53 -4.55 10.15 -6.99
CA ALA A 53 -5.03 11.48 -6.60
C ALA A 53 -5.96 12.09 -7.65
N GLU A 54 -5.60 11.99 -8.95
CA GLU A 54 -6.46 12.44 -10.06
C GLU A 54 -7.79 11.69 -10.08
N LEU A 55 -7.77 10.36 -9.93
CA LEU A 55 -8.98 9.53 -9.89
C LEU A 55 -9.90 9.88 -8.73
N LEU A 56 -9.33 10.15 -7.57
CA LEU A 56 -10.11 10.56 -6.40
C LEU A 56 -10.73 11.94 -6.57
N LEU A 57 -9.99 12.91 -7.11
CA LEU A 57 -10.49 14.24 -7.39
C LEU A 57 -11.65 14.21 -8.41
N GLU A 58 -11.54 13.37 -9.44
CA GLU A 58 -12.60 13.17 -10.45
C GLU A 58 -13.83 12.48 -9.85
N ARG A 59 -13.63 11.48 -8.99
CA ARG A 59 -14.71 10.61 -8.48
C ARG A 59 -15.48 11.22 -7.31
N PHE A 60 -14.82 12.05 -6.49
CA PHE A 60 -15.37 12.63 -5.27
C PHE A 60 -15.22 14.16 -5.24
N PRO A 61 -15.86 14.88 -6.18
CA PRO A 61 -15.69 16.33 -6.35
C PRO A 61 -16.17 17.15 -5.14
N GLU A 62 -17.04 16.59 -4.31
CA GLU A 62 -17.60 17.26 -3.14
C GLU A 62 -16.82 16.97 -1.84
N GLU A 63 -15.83 16.05 -1.88
CA GLU A 63 -15.04 15.73 -0.70
C GLU A 63 -13.95 16.78 -0.46
N ASN A 64 -13.70 17.09 0.81
CA ASN A 64 -12.61 17.98 1.20
C ASN A 64 -11.24 17.28 1.10
N GLU A 65 -10.16 18.07 1.16
CA GLU A 65 -8.78 17.58 1.08
C GLU A 65 -8.50 16.47 2.12
N GLY A 66 -8.98 16.60 3.35
CA GLY A 66 -8.75 15.59 4.40
C GLY A 66 -9.42 14.25 4.09
N ASP A 67 -10.61 14.24 3.46
CA ASP A 67 -11.29 13.03 3.02
C ASP A 67 -10.55 12.39 1.84
N LEU A 68 -10.15 13.18 0.86
CA LEU A 68 -9.35 12.72 -0.29
C LEU A 68 -8.00 12.14 0.16
N SER A 69 -7.31 12.81 1.09
CA SER A 69 -6.03 12.31 1.64
C SER A 69 -6.18 10.98 2.37
N ARG A 70 -7.27 10.76 3.11
CA ARG A 70 -7.54 9.48 3.76
C ARG A 70 -7.79 8.36 2.74
N ARG A 71 -8.56 8.63 1.70
CA ARG A 71 -8.77 7.67 0.60
C ARG A 71 -7.47 7.34 -0.11
N HIS A 72 -6.70 8.37 -0.45
CA HIS A 72 -5.41 8.23 -1.11
C HIS A 72 -4.48 7.32 -0.29
N ALA A 73 -4.26 7.63 0.98
CA ALA A 73 -3.40 6.84 1.86
C ALA A 73 -3.85 5.36 1.96
N ALA A 74 -5.16 5.09 1.95
CA ALA A 74 -5.67 3.72 1.97
C ALA A 74 -5.45 2.98 0.65
N LEU A 75 -5.43 3.68 -0.48
CA LEU A 75 -5.31 3.09 -1.81
C LEU A 75 -3.87 2.85 -2.25
N VAL A 76 -2.91 3.65 -1.76
CA VAL A 76 -1.49 3.52 -2.12
C VAL A 76 -0.66 2.78 -1.08
N ARG A 77 -1.26 2.26 -0.02
CA ARG A 77 -0.54 1.52 1.01
C ARG A 77 -0.15 0.12 0.56
N MET A 78 0.88 -0.43 1.18
CA MET A 78 1.46 -1.75 0.91
C MET A 78 0.41 -2.87 0.81
N GLU A 79 -0.58 -2.91 1.72
CA GLU A 79 -1.60 -3.95 1.75
C GLU A 79 -2.49 -3.93 0.50
N THR A 80 -2.82 -2.74 0.02
CA THR A 80 -3.63 -2.56 -1.20
C THR A 80 -2.84 -2.97 -2.44
N LEU A 81 -1.59 -2.53 -2.56
CA LEU A 81 -0.70 -2.95 -3.64
C LEU A 81 -0.48 -4.46 -3.65
N GLY A 82 -0.19 -5.05 -2.48
CA GLY A 82 -0.02 -6.50 -2.34
C GLY A 82 -1.28 -7.27 -2.72
N HIS A 83 -2.47 -6.75 -2.39
CA HIS A 83 -3.75 -7.33 -2.83
C HIS A 83 -3.90 -7.28 -4.35
N VAL A 84 -3.67 -6.13 -4.96
CA VAL A 84 -3.71 -5.96 -6.43
C VAL A 84 -2.71 -6.90 -7.11
N ALA A 85 -1.46 -6.92 -6.67
CA ALA A 85 -0.43 -7.81 -7.20
C ALA A 85 -0.82 -9.30 -7.11
N SER A 86 -1.43 -9.69 -5.99
CA SER A 86 -1.90 -11.06 -5.77
C SER A 86 -3.05 -11.43 -6.70
N SER A 87 -3.93 -10.49 -7.04
CA SER A 87 -5.12 -10.74 -7.89
C SER A 87 -4.76 -11.26 -9.28
N PHE A 88 -3.59 -10.90 -9.81
CA PHE A 88 -3.08 -11.40 -11.09
C PHE A 88 -1.85 -12.31 -10.96
N ASN A 89 -1.61 -12.87 -9.74
CA ASN A 89 -0.53 -13.81 -9.44
C ASN A 89 0.88 -13.28 -9.77
N LEU A 90 1.15 -12.00 -9.50
CA LEU A 90 2.44 -11.35 -9.81
C LEU A 90 3.64 -12.15 -9.29
N GLY A 91 3.57 -12.73 -8.11
CA GLY A 91 4.66 -13.49 -7.49
C GLY A 91 5.22 -14.63 -8.33
N LYS A 92 4.49 -15.16 -9.32
CA LYS A 92 4.99 -16.18 -10.25
C LYS A 92 6.06 -15.63 -11.21
N PHE A 93 6.04 -14.34 -11.45
CA PHE A 93 6.90 -13.68 -12.43
C PHE A 93 8.12 -13.01 -11.78
N VAL A 94 8.12 -12.87 -10.46
CA VAL A 94 9.24 -12.23 -9.74
C VAL A 94 10.47 -13.11 -9.77
N HIS A 95 11.59 -12.51 -10.15
CA HIS A 95 12.93 -13.08 -10.08
C HIS A 95 13.51 -12.78 -8.70
N MET A 96 13.75 -13.82 -7.92
CA MET A 96 14.28 -13.72 -6.56
C MET A 96 15.25 -14.87 -6.24
N SER A 97 16.06 -14.69 -5.21
CA SER A 97 16.95 -15.73 -4.75
C SER A 97 16.19 -16.98 -4.29
N ARG A 98 16.89 -18.12 -4.33
CA ARG A 98 16.33 -19.37 -3.80
C ARG A 98 16.01 -19.27 -2.30
N GLY A 99 16.82 -18.53 -1.56
CA GLY A 99 16.59 -18.28 -0.13
C GLY A 99 15.28 -17.54 0.11
N GLU A 100 15.06 -16.44 -0.62
CA GLU A 100 13.84 -15.65 -0.54
C GLU A 100 12.60 -16.46 -0.95
N GLU A 101 12.72 -17.25 -2.00
CA GLU A 101 11.63 -18.13 -2.45
C GLU A 101 11.21 -19.15 -1.39
N LEU A 102 12.20 -19.80 -0.72
CA LEU A 102 11.95 -20.77 0.36
C LEU A 102 11.31 -20.12 1.59
N MET A 103 11.58 -18.85 1.84
CA MET A 103 10.96 -18.06 2.91
C MET A 103 9.53 -17.57 2.55
N GLY A 104 9.03 -17.93 1.37
CA GLY A 104 7.67 -17.56 0.94
C GLY A 104 7.57 -16.21 0.22
N GLY A 105 8.69 -15.66 -0.26
CA GLY A 105 8.78 -14.36 -0.93
C GLY A 105 7.72 -14.15 -2.03
N ARG A 106 7.39 -15.20 -2.80
CA ARG A 106 6.35 -15.14 -3.86
C ARG A 106 4.96 -14.74 -3.38
N LYS A 107 4.68 -14.82 -2.09
CA LYS A 107 3.40 -14.43 -1.47
C LYS A 107 3.57 -13.34 -0.42
N HIS A 108 4.81 -12.84 -0.24
CA HIS A 108 5.09 -11.83 0.76
C HIS A 108 4.48 -10.48 0.34
N PRO A 109 3.58 -9.88 1.15
CA PRO A 109 2.82 -8.70 0.74
C PRO A 109 3.70 -7.50 0.39
N ALA A 110 4.76 -7.23 1.15
CA ALA A 110 5.67 -6.12 0.88
C ALA A 110 6.40 -6.33 -0.46
N LEU A 111 7.02 -7.50 -0.67
CA LEU A 111 7.71 -7.82 -1.93
C LEU A 111 6.79 -7.67 -3.15
N LEU A 112 5.53 -8.09 -3.03
CA LEU A 112 4.54 -7.97 -4.09
C LEU A 112 4.14 -6.51 -4.33
N ALA A 113 4.05 -5.71 -3.27
CA ALA A 113 3.76 -4.28 -3.37
C ALA A 113 4.90 -3.53 -4.09
N ASP A 114 6.14 -3.71 -3.63
CA ASP A 114 7.34 -3.08 -4.21
C ASP A 114 7.50 -3.44 -5.69
N THR A 115 7.26 -4.73 -6.03
CA THR A 115 7.29 -5.18 -7.43
C THR A 115 6.14 -4.58 -8.26
N CYS A 116 4.96 -4.40 -7.67
CA CYS A 116 3.83 -3.76 -8.35
C CYS A 116 4.14 -2.30 -8.67
N GLU A 117 4.72 -1.56 -7.75
CA GLU A 117 5.21 -0.19 -8.00
C GLU A 117 6.28 -0.16 -9.09
N ALA A 118 7.24 -1.08 -9.04
CA ALA A 118 8.26 -1.17 -10.09
C ALA A 118 7.67 -1.44 -11.48
N ILE A 119 6.62 -2.25 -11.58
CA ILE A 119 5.87 -2.48 -12.84
C ILE A 119 5.15 -1.20 -13.29
N ILE A 120 4.54 -0.44 -12.37
CA ILE A 120 3.90 0.83 -12.69
C ILE A 120 4.93 1.80 -13.28
N ALA A 121 6.14 1.86 -12.70
CA ALA A 121 7.23 2.65 -13.27
C ALA A 121 7.66 2.16 -14.65
N ALA A 122 7.78 0.85 -14.84
CA ALA A 122 8.14 0.29 -16.14
C ALA A 122 7.09 0.62 -17.22
N LEU A 123 5.80 0.51 -16.89
CA LEU A 123 4.71 0.94 -17.77
C LEU A 123 4.78 2.42 -18.11
N TYR A 124 5.11 3.25 -17.11
CA TYR A 124 5.25 4.68 -17.31
C TYR A 124 6.45 5.05 -18.20
N ILE A 125 7.58 4.41 -17.99
CA ILE A 125 8.82 4.70 -18.75
C ILE A 125 8.68 4.22 -20.20
N ASP A 126 8.14 3.01 -20.41
CA ASP A 126 8.02 2.39 -21.73
C ASP A 126 6.84 2.94 -22.54
N GLY A 127 5.66 3.08 -21.92
CA GLY A 127 4.40 3.45 -22.60
C GLY A 127 3.83 4.80 -22.18
N GLY A 128 4.58 5.59 -21.41
CA GLY A 128 4.15 6.90 -20.94
C GLY A 128 3.03 6.84 -19.89
N LEU A 129 2.54 8.03 -19.51
CA LEU A 129 1.51 8.17 -18.49
C LEU A 129 0.23 7.38 -18.84
N ASN A 130 -0.12 7.30 -20.14
CA ASN A 130 -1.33 6.60 -20.58
C ASN A 130 -1.29 5.09 -20.30
N ALA A 131 -0.15 4.43 -20.47
CA ALA A 131 0.00 3.01 -20.15
C ALA A 131 -0.15 2.75 -18.64
N ALA A 132 0.54 3.54 -17.81
CA ALA A 132 0.42 3.48 -16.36
C ALA A 132 -1.01 3.78 -15.90
N THR A 133 -1.65 4.83 -16.43
CA THR A 133 -3.03 5.20 -16.10
C THR A 133 -4.00 4.08 -16.45
N SER A 134 -3.87 3.44 -17.59
CA SER A 134 -4.74 2.35 -18.01
C SER A 134 -4.64 1.14 -17.07
N PHE A 135 -3.43 0.78 -16.65
CA PHE A 135 -3.20 -0.28 -15.68
C PHE A 135 -3.79 0.08 -14.30
N ILE A 136 -3.52 1.28 -13.81
CA ILE A 136 -3.99 1.74 -12.51
C ILE A 136 -5.51 1.85 -12.50
N LYS A 137 -6.13 2.49 -13.49
CA LYS A 137 -7.59 2.59 -13.59
C LYS A 137 -8.25 1.21 -13.51
N ARG A 138 -7.78 0.26 -14.29
CA ARG A 138 -8.36 -1.09 -14.32
C ARG A 138 -8.35 -1.78 -12.96
N ASN A 139 -7.29 -1.58 -12.16
CA ASN A 139 -7.10 -2.30 -10.91
C ASN A 139 -7.58 -1.50 -9.67
N TRP A 140 -7.54 -0.17 -9.70
CA TRP A 140 -7.89 0.67 -8.55
C TRP A 140 -9.31 1.20 -8.59
N LEU A 141 -9.93 1.43 -9.76
CA LEU A 141 -11.34 1.90 -9.80
C LEU A 141 -12.30 0.98 -9.04
N PRO A 142 -12.23 -0.36 -9.16
CA PRO A 142 -13.11 -1.22 -8.37
C PRO A 142 -12.91 -1.06 -6.86
N LEU A 143 -11.67 -0.79 -6.40
CA LEU A 143 -11.34 -0.55 -4.99
C LEU A 143 -11.91 0.80 -4.51
N ILE A 144 -11.79 1.83 -5.34
CA ILE A 144 -12.35 3.16 -5.07
C ILE A 144 -13.88 3.06 -4.93
N GLU A 145 -14.54 2.37 -5.83
CA GLU A 145 -16.00 2.22 -5.87
C GLU A 145 -16.55 1.33 -4.74
N SER A 146 -15.77 0.36 -4.28
CA SER A 146 -16.15 -0.50 -3.14
C SER A 146 -16.16 0.22 -1.80
N THR A 147 -15.59 1.44 -1.71
CA THR A 147 -15.46 2.20 -0.47
C THR A 147 -16.27 3.50 -0.55
N PRO A 148 -17.59 3.47 -0.33
CA PRO A 148 -18.47 4.63 -0.53
C PRO A 148 -18.17 5.80 0.41
N LEU A 149 -17.67 5.52 1.62
CA LEU A 149 -17.27 6.55 2.59
C LEU A 149 -15.75 6.58 2.75
N PRO A 150 -15.15 7.78 2.96
CA PRO A 150 -13.72 7.86 3.24
C PRO A 150 -13.36 7.07 4.49
N PRO A 151 -12.23 6.33 4.50
CA PRO A 151 -11.79 5.62 5.68
C PRO A 151 -11.63 6.58 6.85
N LYS A 152 -12.28 6.30 7.95
CA LYS A 152 -12.15 7.09 9.18
C LYS A 152 -11.22 6.36 10.14
N ASP A 153 -10.17 7.03 10.56
CA ASP A 153 -9.37 6.60 11.69
C ASP A 153 -10.23 6.71 12.97
N ALA A 154 -10.35 5.61 13.71
CA ALA A 154 -11.16 5.57 14.94
C ALA A 154 -10.77 6.65 15.93
N LYS A 155 -9.47 6.94 16.06
CA LYS A 155 -8.95 8.02 16.92
C LYS A 155 -9.45 9.39 16.47
N THR A 156 -9.37 9.69 15.17
CA THR A 156 -9.86 10.96 14.60
C THR A 156 -11.36 11.07 14.76
N THR A 157 -12.11 9.98 14.51
CA THR A 157 -13.56 9.94 14.69
C THR A 157 -13.98 10.26 16.13
N LEU A 158 -13.29 9.64 17.11
CA LEU A 158 -13.56 9.89 18.53
C LEU A 158 -13.22 11.33 18.91
N GLN A 159 -12.12 11.88 18.39
CA GLN A 159 -11.73 13.26 18.63
C GLN A 159 -12.74 14.25 18.06
N GLU A 160 -13.19 14.07 16.82
CA GLU A 160 -14.22 14.89 16.19
C GLU A 160 -15.55 14.82 16.96
N TRP A 161 -15.92 13.63 17.41
CA TRP A 161 -17.13 13.43 18.21
C TRP A 161 -17.04 14.16 19.57
N ALA A 162 -15.91 14.05 20.30
CA ALA A 162 -15.71 14.74 21.54
C ALA A 162 -15.77 16.27 21.35
N GLN A 163 -15.13 16.78 20.30
CA GLN A 163 -15.15 18.22 19.97
C GLN A 163 -16.55 18.72 19.64
N LYS A 164 -17.35 17.96 18.87
CA LYS A 164 -18.75 18.30 18.59
C LYS A 164 -19.61 18.41 19.84
N LEU A 165 -19.28 17.67 20.89
CA LEU A 165 -19.93 17.74 22.20
C LEU A 165 -19.35 18.82 23.11
N GLY A 166 -18.37 19.60 22.66
CA GLY A 166 -17.68 20.59 23.48
C GLY A 166 -16.80 19.98 24.57
N LEU A 167 -16.41 18.71 24.41
CA LEU A 167 -15.55 18.00 25.37
C LEU A 167 -14.07 18.21 25.02
N PRO A 168 -13.16 18.10 26.01
CA PRO A 168 -11.72 18.05 25.76
C PRO A 168 -11.33 16.88 24.83
N VAL A 169 -10.19 17.02 24.20
CA VAL A 169 -9.61 15.96 23.35
C VAL A 169 -9.43 14.67 24.17
N PRO A 170 -9.84 13.49 23.66
CA PRO A 170 -9.63 12.20 24.32
C PRO A 170 -8.15 11.98 24.68
N LEU A 171 -7.89 11.47 25.87
CA LEU A 171 -6.56 11.12 26.35
C LEU A 171 -6.32 9.64 26.16
N TYR A 172 -5.15 9.28 25.59
CA TYR A 172 -4.73 7.91 25.36
C TYR A 172 -3.54 7.60 26.27
N ARG A 173 -3.62 6.49 27.01
CA ARG A 173 -2.58 6.07 27.92
C ARG A 173 -2.30 4.58 27.76
N GLU A 174 -1.04 4.23 27.54
CA GLU A 174 -0.58 2.85 27.62
C GLU A 174 -0.64 2.39 29.08
N ILE A 175 -1.37 1.31 29.34
CA ILE A 175 -1.49 0.73 30.69
C ILE A 175 -0.68 -0.55 30.84
N GLU A 176 -0.43 -1.27 29.72
CA GLU A 176 0.28 -2.53 29.77
C GLU A 176 0.99 -2.82 28.44
N ARG A 177 2.12 -3.51 28.53
CA ARG A 177 2.84 -4.05 27.39
C ARG A 177 3.26 -5.48 27.70
N ASN A 178 2.70 -6.44 27.00
CA ASN A 178 2.94 -7.87 27.16
C ASN A 178 3.58 -8.47 25.91
N GLY A 179 4.09 -9.72 26.02
CA GLY A 179 4.67 -10.48 24.93
C GLY A 179 6.17 -10.26 24.73
N PRO A 180 6.79 -11.05 23.83
CA PRO A 180 8.22 -10.98 23.55
C PRO A 180 8.57 -9.68 22.79
N ALA A 181 9.84 -9.32 22.84
CA ALA A 181 10.33 -8.05 22.24
C ALA A 181 10.05 -7.91 20.73
N HIS A 182 9.94 -9.04 20.01
CA HIS A 182 9.66 -9.09 18.58
C HIS A 182 8.15 -9.18 18.24
N GLU A 183 7.30 -9.40 19.24
CA GLU A 183 5.85 -9.51 19.07
C GLU A 183 5.12 -8.92 20.30
N PRO A 184 5.29 -7.62 20.58
CA PRO A 184 4.70 -6.98 21.74
C PRO A 184 3.19 -6.76 21.53
N VAL A 185 2.39 -6.98 22.57
CA VAL A 185 0.99 -6.61 22.64
C VAL A 185 0.86 -5.40 23.58
N PHE A 186 0.33 -4.31 23.05
CA PHE A 186 0.07 -3.08 23.80
C PHE A 186 -1.38 -3.04 24.24
N THR A 187 -1.60 -2.65 25.50
CA THR A 187 -2.93 -2.32 26.03
C THR A 187 -2.99 -0.82 26.27
N VAL A 188 -3.93 -0.18 25.60
CA VAL A 188 -4.15 1.27 25.68
C VAL A 188 -5.53 1.56 26.21
N VAL A 189 -5.64 2.49 27.15
CA VAL A 189 -6.93 3.03 27.60
C VAL A 189 -7.16 4.39 26.94
N VAL A 190 -8.39 4.62 26.51
CA VAL A 190 -8.87 5.93 26.08
C VAL A 190 -9.82 6.50 27.16
N GLU A 191 -9.54 7.73 27.55
CA GLU A 191 -10.32 8.48 28.53
C GLU A 191 -11.00 9.64 27.83
N VAL A 192 -12.33 9.71 27.94
CA VAL A 192 -13.13 10.85 27.46
C VAL A 192 -13.87 11.44 28.65
N MET A 193 -13.70 12.74 28.86
CA MET A 193 -14.32 13.43 29.99
C MET A 193 -15.82 13.17 30.05
N ARG A 194 -16.34 12.77 31.23
CA ARG A 194 -17.75 12.43 31.50
C ARG A 194 -18.26 11.15 30.83
N HIS A 195 -17.36 10.34 30.29
CA HIS A 195 -17.68 9.02 29.74
C HIS A 195 -16.86 7.92 30.42
N GLU A 196 -17.30 6.68 30.28
CA GLU A 196 -16.53 5.54 30.75
C GLU A 196 -15.23 5.39 29.93
N ASN A 197 -14.20 4.85 30.58
CA ASN A 197 -12.95 4.54 29.93
C ASN A 197 -13.07 3.26 29.11
N PHE A 198 -12.52 3.24 27.91
CA PHE A 198 -12.47 2.06 27.06
C PHE A 198 -11.02 1.61 26.89
N THR A 199 -10.85 0.29 26.77
CA THR A 199 -9.53 -0.32 26.64
C THR A 199 -9.46 -1.08 25.33
N GLY A 200 -8.35 -0.93 24.60
CA GLY A 200 -8.04 -1.65 23.37
C GLY A 200 -6.68 -2.33 23.47
N CYS A 201 -6.52 -3.45 22.72
CA CYS A 201 -5.26 -4.18 22.61
C CYS A 201 -4.83 -4.27 21.15
N GLY A 202 -3.52 -4.19 20.89
CA GLY A 202 -2.97 -4.29 19.53
C GLY A 202 -1.47 -4.55 19.50
N LEU A 203 -0.95 -4.96 18.34
CA LEU A 203 0.48 -5.21 18.12
C LEU A 203 1.32 -3.92 18.06
N SER A 204 0.67 -2.77 18.08
CA SER A 204 1.30 -1.45 18.21
C SER A 204 0.39 -0.52 19.00
N LYS A 205 0.94 0.54 19.61
CA LYS A 205 0.16 1.58 20.31
C LYS A 205 -0.91 2.24 19.43
N ARG A 206 -0.70 2.24 18.10
CA ARG A 206 -1.64 2.80 17.13
C ARG A 206 -2.78 1.84 16.81
N ALA A 207 -2.52 0.53 16.88
CA ALA A 207 -3.50 -0.52 16.62
C ALA A 207 -4.35 -0.85 17.84
N ALA A 208 -3.81 -0.62 19.06
CA ALA A 208 -4.52 -0.71 20.33
C ALA A 208 -5.49 0.46 20.51
#